data_3f1676e2359fcbfdc21dd95720bfc5f6
#
_entry.id   3f1676e2359fcbfdc21dd95720bfc5f6
#
_cell.length_a   1.000
_cell.length_b   1.000
_cell.length_c   1.000
_cell.angle_alpha   90.00
_cell.angle_beta   90.00
_cell.angle_gamma   90.00
#
_symmetry.space_group_name_H-M   'P 1'
#
loop_
_entity.id
_entity.type
_entity.pdbx_description
1 polymer ?
#
loop_
_entity_poly.entity_id
_entity_poly.type
_entity_poly.pdbx_seq_one_letter_code
_entity_poly.pdbx_strand_id
1 'polypeptide(L)'
;FLEPDASGFPFDYEPTLAQNLEPFLKVTPPDGPILEFLHLLCRDLLSADGWPHSGTSGKQIPTVDFVVGLNRRVQEAVKYLIRLEPGVQSPAETLRLGTGSCRDSAWLLVQLFRHMGIAARFVSGQMIAVDGHTVNPDPQV
;
A
#
# COMPACT_ATOMS: atom_id res chain seq x y z
N PHE A 1 7.30 -18.42 1.36
CA PHE A 1 6.78 -19.30 2.42
C PHE A 1 5.49 -18.68 2.91
N LEU A 2 4.37 -19.15 2.39
CA LEU A 2 3.05 -18.83 2.93
C LEU A 2 2.75 -19.97 3.93
N GLU A 3 2.57 -19.61 5.19
CA GLU A 3 2.07 -20.59 6.16
C GLU A 3 0.67 -21.04 5.76
N PRO A 4 0.35 -22.35 5.88
CA PRO A 4 -0.95 -22.88 5.49
C PRO A 4 -2.13 -22.23 6.21
N ASP A 5 -1.89 -21.62 7.37
CA ASP A 5 -2.86 -20.95 8.23
C ASP A 5 -2.79 -19.42 8.13
N ALA A 6 -2.28 -18.86 7.02
CA ALA A 6 -2.30 -17.43 6.80
C ALA A 6 -3.72 -16.91 6.92
N SER A 7 -3.99 -16.21 8.02
CA SER A 7 -5.30 -15.67 8.34
C SER A 7 -5.77 -14.71 7.25
N GLY A 8 -7.07 -14.70 6.99
CA GLY A 8 -7.66 -13.74 6.07
C GLY A 8 -7.57 -12.32 6.62
N PHE A 9 -7.63 -11.34 5.72
CA PHE A 9 -7.76 -9.93 6.06
C PHE A 9 -9.25 -9.59 6.29
N PRO A 10 -9.62 -8.80 7.27
CA PRO A 10 -8.77 -8.14 8.28
C PRO A 10 -8.26 -9.08 9.38
N PHE A 11 -7.13 -8.72 9.98
CA PHE A 11 -6.51 -9.43 11.10
C PHE A 11 -5.88 -8.44 12.09
N ASP A 12 -5.64 -8.89 13.32
CA ASP A 12 -4.92 -8.12 14.33
C ASP A 12 -3.57 -8.78 14.60
N TYR A 13 -2.54 -7.96 14.82
CA TYR A 13 -1.24 -8.44 15.28
C TYR A 13 -1.30 -8.84 16.76
N GLU A 14 -0.60 -9.89 17.09
CA GLU A 14 -0.37 -10.24 18.50
C GLU A 14 0.30 -9.04 19.22
N PRO A 15 -0.07 -8.73 20.48
CA PRO A 15 0.35 -7.50 21.17
C PRO A 15 1.85 -7.23 21.18
N THR A 16 2.67 -8.25 21.40
CA THR A 16 4.14 -8.12 21.40
C THR A 16 4.65 -7.77 20.01
N LEU A 17 4.10 -8.41 18.98
CA LEU A 17 4.43 -8.14 17.59
C LEU A 17 3.97 -6.74 17.17
N ALA A 18 2.76 -6.33 17.54
CA ALA A 18 2.23 -4.99 17.27
C ALA A 18 3.14 -3.90 17.84
N GLN A 19 3.66 -4.07 19.04
CA GLN A 19 4.61 -3.13 19.65
C GLN A 19 5.91 -3.03 18.83
N ASN A 20 6.45 -4.15 18.38
CA ASN A 20 7.66 -4.16 17.52
C ASN A 20 7.42 -3.56 16.14
N LEU A 21 6.19 -3.64 15.63
CA LEU A 21 5.80 -3.13 14.33
C LEU A 21 5.31 -1.69 14.36
N GLU A 22 5.19 -1.06 15.53
CA GLU A 22 4.70 0.32 15.67
C GLU A 22 5.31 1.31 14.67
N PRO A 23 6.63 1.35 14.41
CA PRO A 23 7.21 2.28 13.45
C PRO A 23 6.72 2.06 12.02
N PHE A 24 6.29 0.84 11.69
CA PHE A 24 5.80 0.44 10.37
C PHE A 24 4.28 0.53 10.23
N LEU A 25 3.59 0.79 11.33
CA LEU A 25 2.15 1.03 11.40
C LEU A 25 1.81 2.51 11.48
N LYS A 26 2.80 3.38 11.73
CA LYS A 26 2.60 4.81 11.87
C LYS A 26 2.08 5.43 10.58
N VAL A 27 0.89 6.01 10.64
CA VAL A 27 0.24 6.67 9.51
C VAL A 27 0.44 8.18 9.56
N THR A 28 0.47 8.81 8.39
CA THR A 28 0.20 10.24 8.28
C THR A 28 -1.31 10.48 8.38
N PRO A 29 -1.77 11.59 8.98
CA PRO A 29 -3.20 11.89 9.02
C PRO A 29 -3.79 11.79 7.61
N PRO A 30 -4.92 11.06 7.43
CA PRO A 30 -5.55 10.95 6.12
C PRO A 30 -6.20 12.29 5.77
N ASP A 31 -6.04 12.71 4.54
CA ASP A 31 -6.78 13.81 3.94
C ASP A 31 -7.85 13.29 2.96
N GLY A 32 -8.63 14.20 2.38
CA GLY A 32 -9.78 13.86 1.54
C GLY A 32 -9.51 12.80 0.48
N PRO A 33 -8.48 12.96 -0.38
CA PRO A 33 -8.17 11.98 -1.43
C PRO A 33 -7.86 10.58 -0.92
N ILE A 34 -7.14 10.47 0.20
CA ILE A 34 -6.83 9.17 0.81
C ILE A 34 -8.09 8.51 1.37
N LEU A 35 -8.94 9.28 2.08
CA LEU A 35 -10.19 8.76 2.63
C LEU A 35 -11.14 8.29 1.53
N GLU A 36 -11.28 9.06 0.46
CA GLU A 36 -12.11 8.69 -0.68
C GLU A 36 -11.59 7.40 -1.34
N PHE A 37 -10.28 7.30 -1.57
CA PHE A 37 -9.67 6.11 -2.15
C PHE A 37 -9.87 4.88 -1.26
N LEU A 38 -9.68 5.00 0.05
CA LEU A 38 -9.91 3.92 1.01
C LEU A 38 -11.38 3.49 1.05
N HIS A 39 -12.33 4.43 0.98
CA HIS A 39 -13.75 4.11 0.92
C HIS A 39 -14.11 3.31 -0.33
N LEU A 40 -13.62 3.72 -1.50
CA LEU A 40 -13.84 3.01 -2.75
C LEU A 40 -13.20 1.60 -2.71
N LEU A 41 -11.98 1.51 -2.20
CA LEU A 41 -11.27 0.25 -2.03
C LEU A 41 -12.05 -0.73 -1.14
N CYS A 42 -12.51 -0.26 0.02
CA CYS A 42 -13.25 -1.10 0.96
C CYS A 42 -14.56 -1.58 0.37
N ARG A 43 -15.28 -0.69 -0.32
CA ARG A 43 -16.52 -1.06 -1.01
C ARG A 43 -16.28 -2.14 -2.05
N ASP A 44 -15.21 -2.05 -2.82
CA ASP A 44 -14.96 -2.94 -3.95
C ASP A 44 -14.31 -4.28 -3.55
N LEU A 45 -13.41 -4.26 -2.56
CA LEU A 45 -12.66 -5.46 -2.16
C LEU A 45 -13.30 -6.21 -0.98
N LEU A 46 -13.98 -5.52 -0.07
CA LEU A 46 -14.49 -6.11 1.16
C LEU A 46 -16.01 -6.35 1.13
N SER A 47 -16.68 -6.07 0.02
CA SER A 47 -18.15 -6.15 -0.18
C SER A 47 -18.97 -5.08 0.57
N ALA A 48 -20.18 -4.85 0.03
CA ALA A 48 -21.10 -3.74 0.28
C ALA A 48 -21.51 -3.43 1.74
N ASP A 49 -21.07 -4.17 2.74
CA ASP A 49 -21.57 -4.09 4.10
C ASP A 49 -20.69 -3.33 5.09
N GLY A 50 -19.76 -2.52 4.60
CA GLY A 50 -19.08 -1.52 5.44
C GLY A 50 -17.80 -2.02 6.10
N TRP A 51 -16.94 -1.08 6.37
CA TRP A 51 -15.71 -1.16 7.13
C TRP A 51 -15.89 -1.95 8.43
N PRO A 52 -14.98 -2.88 8.78
CA PRO A 52 -15.06 -3.63 10.01
C PRO A 52 -14.69 -2.78 11.21
N HIS A 53 -15.62 -1.93 11.65
CA HIS A 53 -15.58 -1.41 13.00
C HIS A 53 -16.39 -2.34 13.89
N SER A 54 -15.70 -3.02 14.78
CA SER A 54 -16.21 -3.93 15.80
C SER A 54 -16.63 -5.33 15.33
N GLY A 55 -15.72 -6.25 15.52
CA GLY A 55 -15.91 -7.60 16.00
C GLY A 55 -17.24 -8.29 15.80
N THR A 56 -17.59 -8.66 14.57
CA THR A 56 -18.49 -9.81 14.33
C THR A 56 -18.60 -10.06 12.82
N SER A 57 -18.17 -11.27 12.39
CA SER A 57 -18.60 -11.94 11.15
C SER A 57 -18.52 -11.17 9.82
N GLY A 58 -17.48 -10.38 9.59
CA GLY A 58 -17.14 -9.93 8.24
C GLY A 58 -16.48 -11.08 7.46
N LYS A 59 -16.85 -11.26 6.21
CA LYS A 59 -16.21 -12.23 5.31
C LYS A 59 -14.73 -11.85 5.14
N GLN A 60 -13.83 -12.64 5.73
CA GLN A 60 -12.40 -12.47 5.53
C GLN A 60 -12.03 -12.87 4.10
N ILE A 61 -11.13 -12.10 3.50
CA ILE A 61 -10.52 -12.45 2.22
C ILE A 61 -9.07 -12.88 2.46
N PRO A 62 -8.49 -13.74 1.62
CA PRO A 62 -7.07 -14.07 1.76
C PRO A 62 -6.22 -12.81 1.75
N THR A 63 -5.30 -12.67 2.71
CA THR A 63 -4.45 -11.47 2.84
C THR A 63 -3.68 -11.17 1.57
N VAL A 64 -3.22 -12.21 0.86
CA VAL A 64 -2.53 -12.06 -0.43
C VAL A 64 -3.45 -11.42 -1.48
N ASP A 65 -4.70 -11.84 -1.55
CA ASP A 65 -5.68 -11.30 -2.51
C ASP A 65 -5.97 -9.82 -2.19
N PHE A 66 -6.05 -9.46 -0.91
CA PHE A 66 -6.17 -8.07 -0.48
C PHE A 66 -4.96 -7.23 -0.91
N VAL A 67 -3.73 -7.72 -0.65
CA VAL A 67 -2.49 -7.02 -1.01
C VAL A 67 -2.39 -6.83 -2.53
N VAL A 68 -2.67 -7.87 -3.31
CA VAL A 68 -2.66 -7.81 -4.78
C VAL A 68 -3.75 -6.87 -5.29
N GLY A 69 -4.95 -6.93 -4.71
CA GLY A 69 -6.07 -6.07 -5.07
C GLY A 69 -5.77 -4.60 -4.83
N LEU A 70 -5.19 -4.26 -3.66
CA LEU A 70 -4.78 -2.90 -3.34
C LEU A 70 -3.70 -2.39 -4.32
N ASN A 71 -2.67 -3.21 -4.59
CA ASN A 71 -1.62 -2.84 -5.53
C ASN A 71 -2.18 -2.57 -6.95
N ARG A 72 -3.12 -3.40 -7.42
CA ARG A 72 -3.79 -3.18 -8.70
C ARG A 72 -4.57 -1.86 -8.72
N ARG A 73 -5.30 -1.54 -7.66
CA ARG A 73 -6.04 -0.28 -7.56
C ARG A 73 -5.12 0.94 -7.59
N VAL A 74 -3.96 0.88 -6.93
CA VAL A 74 -2.96 1.95 -7.02
C VAL A 74 -2.43 2.07 -8.45
N GLN A 75 -2.15 0.95 -9.12
CA GLN A 75 -1.68 0.95 -10.51
C GLN A 75 -2.72 1.55 -11.48
N GLU A 76 -4.02 1.31 -11.25
CA GLU A 76 -5.11 1.89 -12.04
C GLU A 76 -5.28 3.39 -11.79
N ALA A 77 -5.08 3.83 -10.54
CA ALA A 77 -5.27 5.22 -10.12
C ALA A 77 -4.08 6.13 -10.46
N VAL A 78 -2.86 5.59 -10.55
CA VAL A 78 -1.63 6.37 -10.70
C VAL A 78 -0.88 5.93 -11.95
N LYS A 79 -0.81 6.82 -12.94
CA LYS A 79 0.02 6.61 -14.14
C LYS A 79 1.48 6.92 -13.84
N TYR A 80 2.36 6.05 -14.30
CA TYR A 80 3.79 6.25 -14.13
C TYR A 80 4.27 7.50 -14.89
N LEU A 81 5.05 8.32 -14.20
CA LEU A 81 5.70 9.51 -14.73
C LEU A 81 7.13 9.58 -14.18
N ILE A 82 8.11 9.84 -15.06
CA ILE A 82 9.46 10.17 -14.60
C ILE A 82 9.42 11.59 -14.02
N ARG A 83 9.69 11.70 -12.72
CA ARG A 83 9.82 12.97 -12.03
C ARG A 83 11.29 13.31 -11.79
N LEU A 84 11.69 14.49 -12.22
CA LEU A 84 13.04 15.01 -12.03
C LEU A 84 13.17 15.82 -10.71
N GLU A 85 12.05 16.19 -10.11
CA GLU A 85 12.05 16.90 -8.84
C GLU A 85 12.52 15.98 -7.71
N PRO A 86 13.38 16.50 -6.82
CA PRO A 86 13.82 15.74 -5.66
C PRO A 86 12.68 15.45 -4.68
N GLY A 87 12.81 14.39 -3.91
CA GLY A 87 11.84 13.99 -2.89
C GLY A 87 10.72 13.11 -3.42
N VAL A 88 9.75 12.86 -2.55
CA VAL A 88 8.59 12.00 -2.79
C VAL A 88 7.33 12.84 -2.66
N GLN A 89 6.39 12.71 -3.60
CA GLN A 89 5.07 13.34 -3.48
C GLN A 89 4.34 12.79 -2.25
N SER A 90 3.53 13.63 -1.63
CA SER A 90 2.61 13.12 -0.61
C SER A 90 1.60 12.14 -1.23
N PRO A 91 1.10 11.19 -0.46
CA PRO A 91 0.09 10.25 -0.93
C PRO A 91 -1.16 10.92 -1.52
N ALA A 92 -1.63 11.98 -0.87
CA ALA A 92 -2.76 12.77 -1.34
C ALA A 92 -2.49 13.47 -2.66
N GLU A 93 -1.32 14.06 -2.80
CA GLU A 93 -0.91 14.71 -4.04
C GLU A 93 -0.81 13.71 -5.20
N THR A 94 -0.25 12.52 -4.95
CA THR A 94 -0.15 11.45 -5.94
C THR A 94 -1.55 11.01 -6.40
N LEU A 95 -2.50 10.84 -5.49
CA LEU A 95 -3.90 10.51 -5.83
C LEU A 95 -4.60 11.65 -6.56
N ARG A 96 -4.41 12.90 -6.11
CA ARG A 96 -5.02 14.08 -6.72
C ARG A 96 -4.55 14.29 -8.17
N LEU A 97 -3.27 14.09 -8.43
CA LEU A 97 -2.69 14.24 -9.77
C LEU A 97 -2.94 13.00 -10.66
N GLY A 98 -3.16 11.84 -10.06
CA GLY A 98 -3.26 10.56 -10.79
C GLY A 98 -1.98 10.19 -11.51
N THR A 99 -0.83 10.78 -11.13
CA THR A 99 0.49 10.53 -11.71
C THR A 99 1.58 10.58 -10.66
N GLY A 100 2.62 9.78 -10.83
CA GLY A 100 3.76 9.77 -9.94
C GLY A 100 4.90 8.88 -10.43
N SER A 101 6.07 9.06 -9.85
CA SER A 101 7.22 8.17 -10.05
C SER A 101 6.99 6.83 -9.31
N CYS A 102 7.88 5.86 -9.52
CA CYS A 102 7.85 4.61 -8.76
C CYS A 102 7.97 4.86 -7.24
N ARG A 103 8.73 5.87 -6.80
CA ARG A 103 8.85 6.25 -5.40
C ARG A 103 7.55 6.80 -4.82
N ASP A 104 6.84 7.63 -5.60
CA ASP A 104 5.57 8.23 -5.19
C ASP A 104 4.49 7.16 -5.04
N SER A 105 4.37 6.26 -6.02
CA SER A 105 3.43 5.14 -5.99
C SER A 105 3.74 4.16 -4.84
N ALA A 106 5.01 3.86 -4.61
CA ALA A 106 5.41 2.98 -3.52
C ALA A 106 5.14 3.62 -2.15
N TRP A 107 5.37 4.93 -1.99
CA TRP A 107 5.06 5.63 -0.76
C TRP A 107 3.55 5.71 -0.50
N LEU A 108 2.76 5.98 -1.54
CA LEU A 108 1.31 5.91 -1.45
C LEU A 108 0.85 4.51 -0.98
N LEU A 109 1.38 3.46 -1.60
CA LEU A 109 1.04 2.08 -1.24
C LEU A 109 1.39 1.75 0.21
N VAL A 110 2.56 2.18 0.70
CA VAL A 110 2.96 2.03 2.11
C VAL A 110 1.96 2.70 3.04
N GLN A 111 1.54 3.93 2.74
CA GLN A 111 0.58 4.65 3.57
C GLN A 111 -0.81 3.98 3.55
N LEU A 112 -1.27 3.53 2.40
CA LEU A 112 -2.54 2.81 2.29
C LEU A 112 -2.53 1.51 3.11
N PHE A 113 -1.47 0.71 3.05
CA PHE A 113 -1.33 -0.48 3.90
C PHE A 113 -1.38 -0.14 5.38
N ARG A 114 -0.67 0.91 5.80
CA ARG A 114 -0.66 1.36 7.19
C ARG A 114 -2.04 1.80 7.67
N HIS A 115 -2.79 2.52 6.84
CA HIS A 115 -4.19 2.90 7.13
C HIS A 115 -5.12 1.68 7.26
N MET A 116 -4.79 0.59 6.59
CA MET A 116 -5.51 -0.68 6.68
C MET A 116 -5.01 -1.57 7.83
N GLY A 117 -4.09 -1.08 8.68
CA GLY A 117 -3.55 -1.83 9.80
C GLY A 117 -2.47 -2.84 9.41
N ILE A 118 -1.95 -2.79 8.19
CA ILE A 118 -0.86 -3.66 7.74
C ILE A 118 0.47 -2.94 7.87
N ALA A 119 1.40 -3.52 8.63
CA ALA A 119 2.74 -2.98 8.79
C ALA A 119 3.48 -2.95 7.44
N ALA A 120 3.94 -1.77 7.05
CA ALA A 120 4.59 -1.55 5.77
C ALA A 120 5.76 -0.58 5.87
N ARG A 121 6.80 -0.83 5.07
CA ARG A 121 7.94 0.08 4.94
C ARG A 121 8.33 0.26 3.47
N PHE A 122 8.86 1.41 3.16
CA PHE A 122 9.51 1.66 1.88
C PHE A 122 10.88 0.97 1.84
N VAL A 123 11.16 0.31 0.72
CA VAL A 123 12.49 -0.27 0.45
C VAL A 123 12.89 0.18 -0.94
N SER A 124 14.07 0.76 -1.06
CA SER A 124 14.68 1.07 -2.34
C SER A 124 15.76 0.06 -2.66
N GLY A 125 15.92 -0.25 -3.94
CA GLY A 125 16.92 -1.18 -4.42
C GLY A 125 17.32 -0.86 -5.85
N GLN A 126 18.42 -1.45 -6.29
CA GLN A 126 18.84 -1.39 -7.69
C GLN A 126 18.37 -2.65 -8.42
N MET A 127 17.86 -2.46 -9.63
CA MET A 127 17.53 -3.56 -10.50
C MET A 127 18.80 -4.02 -11.22
N ILE A 128 19.22 -5.25 -10.97
CA ILE A 128 20.35 -5.88 -11.67
C ILE A 128 19.75 -6.75 -12.77
N ALA A 129 19.99 -6.38 -14.03
CA ALA A 129 19.62 -7.24 -15.16
C ALA A 129 20.60 -8.42 -15.26
N VAL A 130 20.09 -9.63 -15.25
CA VAL A 130 20.88 -10.87 -15.28
C VAL A 130 21.52 -11.11 -16.66
N ASP A 131 21.03 -10.48 -17.72
CA ASP A 131 21.45 -10.68 -19.11
C ASP A 131 22.47 -9.65 -19.65
N GLY A 132 23.22 -8.99 -18.78
CA GLY A 132 24.27 -8.04 -19.18
C GLY A 132 23.78 -6.74 -19.79
N HIS A 133 22.48 -6.54 -19.93
CA HIS A 133 21.88 -5.25 -20.23
C HIS A 133 21.58 -4.54 -18.92
N THR A 134 22.47 -3.65 -18.54
CA THR A 134 22.19 -2.67 -17.49
C THR A 134 21.00 -1.84 -17.92
N VAL A 135 19.84 -2.14 -17.35
CA VAL A 135 18.79 -1.11 -17.29
C VAL A 135 19.38 -0.02 -16.42
N ASN A 136 19.72 1.10 -17.06
CA ASN A 136 20.26 2.25 -16.36
C ASN A 136 19.30 2.57 -15.21
N PRO A 137 19.69 2.44 -13.93
CA PRO A 137 18.81 2.87 -12.87
C PRO A 137 18.53 4.33 -13.15
N ASP A 138 17.27 4.72 -12.99
CA ASP A 138 16.84 6.11 -13.07
C ASP A 138 17.91 6.97 -12.39
N PRO A 139 18.56 7.92 -13.10
CA PRO A 139 19.69 8.68 -12.55
C PRO A 139 19.31 9.62 -11.40
N GLN A 140 18.22 9.36 -10.79
CA GLN A 140 17.59 10.14 -9.74
C GLN A 140 17.77 9.50 -8.35
N VAL A 141 19.00 9.40 -7.93
CA VAL A 141 19.29 9.28 -6.51
C VAL A 141 19.62 10.65 -5.96
#